data_073bfb3e5777b66344a0fa8eb7d0c22e
#
_entry.id   073bfb3e5777b66344a0fa8eb7d0c22e
#
_cell.length_a   1.000
_cell.length_b   1.000
_cell.length_c   1.000
_cell.angle_alpha   90.00
_cell.angle_beta   90.00
_cell.angle_gamma   90.00
#
_symmetry.space_group_name_H-M   'P 1'
#
loop_
_entity.id
_entity.type
_entity.pdbx_description
1 polymer ?
#
loop_
_entity_poly.entity_id
_entity_poly.type
_entity_poly.pdbx_seq_one_letter_code
_entity_poly.pdbx_strand_id
1 'polypeptide(L)'
;MKTCKLMFLTFSLFLVTVCFQKTIGQSIVALKLPGMDNVIVKKDIPYIKTSDSTLKMDVYYPPNFDFKSKIPAVVCVFGYTNKGQIKAVGKQLRKFGQYTSWCKVIAASGFAAIAYETINPENDLISLMNYINANSGNLYIDARRIGAYSCSANTPVALENILNSSNSFFKCAAIYYGIFLDKDFKYLSTIDTLSRNMLFIPSRLPESTTWKKDVPLLIVHVGKDFVPHTDESLTGFIDKAINQKVPFTLIHYATGIHGFDAYTDNEETGQIIRTTIEFWKYNLKQ
;
A
#
# COMPACT_ATOMS: atom_id res chain seq x y z
N MET A 1 13.80 -42.88 15.65
CA MET A 1 13.30 -42.43 14.33
C MET A 1 12.40 -41.19 14.36
N LYS A 2 11.94 -40.66 15.50
CA LYS A 2 11.09 -39.45 15.57
C LYS A 2 11.84 -38.12 15.59
N THR A 3 13.08 -38.10 15.99
CA THR A 3 13.93 -36.89 16.10
C THR A 3 14.48 -36.38 14.78
N CYS A 4 14.64 -37.24 13.77
CA CYS A 4 15.20 -36.87 12.47
C CYS A 4 14.20 -36.13 11.56
N LYS A 5 12.87 -36.39 11.70
CA LYS A 5 11.82 -35.69 10.94
C LYS A 5 11.61 -34.24 11.38
N LEU A 6 11.81 -33.94 12.66
CA LEU A 6 11.62 -32.59 13.20
C LEU A 6 12.78 -31.67 12.77
N MET A 7 13.98 -32.19 12.69
CA MET A 7 15.16 -31.43 12.21
C MET A 7 15.08 -31.07 10.73
N PHE A 8 14.49 -31.93 9.89
CA PHE A 8 14.33 -31.64 8.45
C PHE A 8 13.25 -30.57 8.20
N LEU A 9 12.21 -30.54 9.01
CA LEU A 9 11.14 -29.53 8.89
C LEU A 9 11.62 -28.14 9.29
N THR A 10 12.43 -28.03 10.36
CA THR A 10 13.00 -26.75 10.81
C THR A 10 14.07 -26.23 9.86
N PHE A 11 14.86 -27.11 9.24
CA PHE A 11 15.87 -26.72 8.26
C PHE A 11 15.23 -26.26 6.93
N SER A 12 14.16 -26.90 6.49
CA SER A 12 13.40 -26.49 5.30
C SER A 12 12.72 -25.14 5.48
N LEU A 13 12.17 -24.87 6.67
CA LEU A 13 11.55 -23.58 6.99
C LEU A 13 12.58 -22.44 7.07
N PHE A 14 13.79 -22.74 7.56
CA PHE A 14 14.89 -21.79 7.64
C PHE A 14 15.47 -21.47 6.24
N LEU A 15 15.56 -22.46 5.35
CA LEU A 15 16.01 -22.26 3.96
C LEU A 15 15.02 -21.43 3.16
N VAL A 16 13.72 -21.64 3.35
CA VAL A 16 12.66 -20.85 2.70
C VAL A 16 12.72 -19.40 3.16
N THR A 17 12.90 -19.14 4.46
CA THR A 17 13.04 -17.78 4.99
C THR A 17 14.33 -17.09 4.52
N VAL A 18 15.43 -17.80 4.41
CA VAL A 18 16.72 -17.23 3.95
C VAL A 18 16.70 -16.97 2.44
N CYS A 19 16.10 -17.84 1.63
CA CYS A 19 15.88 -17.58 0.19
C CYS A 19 14.92 -16.40 -0.03
N PHE A 20 13.86 -16.29 0.76
CA PHE A 20 12.91 -15.16 0.70
C PHE A 20 13.60 -13.83 1.02
N GLN A 21 14.46 -13.78 2.04
CA GLN A 21 15.19 -12.55 2.41
C GLN A 21 16.18 -12.08 1.34
N LYS A 22 16.80 -12.97 0.58
CA LYS A 22 17.69 -12.59 -0.52
C LYS A 22 16.96 -12.04 -1.74
N THR A 23 15.74 -12.51 -2.01
CA THR A 23 14.93 -12.05 -3.15
C THR A 23 14.21 -10.73 -2.87
N ILE A 24 13.80 -10.49 -1.62
CA ILE A 24 13.08 -9.27 -1.18
C ILE A 24 13.92 -7.99 -1.37
N GLY A 25 15.24 -8.06 -1.32
CA GLY A 25 16.12 -6.88 -1.39
C GLY A 25 16.14 -6.16 -2.75
N GLN A 26 15.63 -6.77 -3.85
CA GLN A 26 15.67 -6.24 -5.21
C GLN A 26 14.31 -6.21 -5.92
N SER A 27 13.20 -6.39 -5.20
CA SER A 27 11.87 -6.39 -5.80
C SER A 27 11.57 -5.03 -6.44
N ILE A 28 11.30 -5.02 -7.73
CA ILE A 28 10.85 -3.85 -8.50
C ILE A 28 9.57 -4.22 -9.23
N VAL A 29 8.64 -3.27 -9.32
CA VAL A 29 7.40 -3.47 -10.07
C VAL A 29 7.70 -3.91 -11.48
N ALA A 30 7.01 -4.95 -11.94
CA ALA A 30 7.25 -5.61 -13.22
C ALA A 30 7.04 -4.69 -14.44
N LEU A 31 6.09 -3.75 -14.33
CA LEU A 31 5.78 -2.82 -15.41
C LEU A 31 6.86 -1.73 -15.54
N LYS A 32 7.45 -1.63 -16.73
CA LYS A 32 8.33 -0.52 -17.10
C LYS A 32 7.58 0.44 -18.03
N LEU A 33 7.53 1.71 -17.66
CA LEU A 33 6.95 2.77 -18.48
C LEU A 33 8.06 3.69 -19.04
N PRO A 34 7.85 4.28 -20.22
CA PRO A 34 8.74 5.33 -20.73
C PRO A 34 8.87 6.47 -19.71
N GLY A 35 10.07 6.97 -19.52
CA GLY A 35 10.33 8.11 -18.63
C GLY A 35 10.54 7.76 -17.15
N MET A 36 10.38 6.52 -16.70
CA MET A 36 10.60 6.15 -15.29
C MET A 36 12.00 6.50 -14.78
N ASP A 37 13.01 6.49 -15.64
CA ASP A 37 14.39 6.83 -15.27
C ASP A 37 14.60 8.35 -15.15
N ASN A 38 13.70 9.15 -15.72
CA ASN A 38 13.73 10.61 -15.73
C ASN A 38 12.74 11.24 -14.71
N VAL A 39 12.16 10.43 -13.84
CA VAL A 39 11.27 10.89 -12.76
C VAL A 39 12.05 11.80 -11.80
N ILE A 40 11.50 12.97 -11.52
CA ILE A 40 12.11 13.93 -10.59
C ILE A 40 11.75 13.54 -9.17
N VAL A 41 12.73 13.44 -8.27
CA VAL A 41 12.47 13.02 -6.87
C VAL A 41 12.97 14.09 -5.90
N LYS A 42 12.04 14.68 -5.13
CA LYS A 42 12.35 15.48 -3.95
C LYS A 42 12.35 14.57 -2.73
N LYS A 43 13.54 14.35 -2.15
CA LYS A 43 13.74 13.40 -1.04
C LYS A 43 13.77 14.10 0.30
N ASP A 44 13.48 13.32 1.35
CA ASP A 44 13.70 13.69 2.75
C ASP A 44 12.98 14.98 3.19
N ILE A 45 11.80 15.26 2.61
CA ILE A 45 10.96 16.39 3.01
C ILE A 45 10.37 16.11 4.40
N PRO A 46 10.65 16.90 5.43
CA PRO A 46 10.07 16.72 6.75
C PRO A 46 8.58 17.07 6.74
N TYR A 47 7.72 16.15 7.23
CA TYR A 47 6.28 16.37 7.35
C TYR A 47 5.77 16.35 8.79
N ILE A 48 6.50 15.69 9.71
CA ILE A 48 6.32 15.78 11.15
C ILE A 48 7.68 16.10 11.79
N LYS A 49 7.67 17.04 12.74
CA LYS A 49 8.82 17.33 13.59
C LYS A 49 8.33 17.35 15.04
N THR A 50 8.86 16.43 15.85
CA THR A 50 8.66 16.38 17.30
C THR A 50 9.98 16.69 18.02
N SER A 51 9.97 16.75 19.36
CA SER A 51 11.20 16.85 20.17
C SER A 51 12.19 15.71 19.85
N ASP A 52 11.66 14.50 19.59
CA ASP A 52 12.46 13.27 19.58
C ASP A 52 12.64 12.68 18.19
N SER A 53 11.88 13.15 17.19
CA SER A 53 11.94 12.60 15.84
C SER A 53 11.52 13.59 14.76
N THR A 54 12.03 13.34 13.55
CA THR A 54 11.58 14.00 12.33
C THR A 54 11.20 12.92 11.33
N LEU A 55 9.90 12.85 10.97
CA LEU A 55 9.43 11.96 9.93
C LEU A 55 9.47 12.66 8.58
N LYS A 56 9.93 11.94 7.58
CA LYS A 56 10.21 12.46 6.25
C LYS A 56 9.41 11.72 5.20
N MET A 57 9.11 12.41 4.09
CA MET A 57 8.55 11.84 2.88
C MET A 57 9.43 12.09 1.67
N ASP A 58 9.30 11.25 0.66
CA ASP A 58 9.82 11.44 -0.68
C ASP A 58 8.66 11.70 -1.63
N VAL A 59 8.79 12.70 -2.50
CA VAL A 59 7.79 13.03 -3.52
C VAL A 59 8.42 12.85 -4.89
N TYR A 60 7.78 12.01 -5.70
CA TYR A 60 8.16 11.71 -7.06
C TYR A 60 7.25 12.47 -8.01
N TYR A 61 7.81 13.20 -8.96
CA TYR A 61 7.10 13.98 -9.96
C TYR A 61 7.31 13.41 -11.37
N PRO A 62 6.38 13.67 -12.30
CA PRO A 62 6.53 13.23 -13.68
C PRO A 62 7.86 13.67 -14.30
N PRO A 63 8.36 12.92 -15.31
CA PRO A 63 9.48 13.40 -16.13
C PRO A 63 9.18 14.79 -16.69
N ASN A 64 10.18 15.67 -16.69
CA ASN A 64 10.08 17.03 -17.21
C ASN A 64 8.99 17.91 -16.55
N PHE A 65 8.56 17.59 -15.33
CA PHE A 65 7.59 18.41 -14.62
C PHE A 65 8.16 19.82 -14.35
N ASP A 66 7.42 20.84 -14.76
CA ASP A 66 7.92 22.24 -14.80
C ASP A 66 7.61 23.03 -13.52
N PHE A 67 6.95 22.44 -12.54
CA PHE A 67 6.55 23.05 -11.26
C PHE A 67 5.76 24.37 -11.42
N LYS A 68 4.93 24.49 -12.45
CA LYS A 68 4.06 25.67 -12.66
C LYS A 68 2.62 25.43 -12.20
N SER A 69 2.17 24.20 -12.20
CA SER A 69 0.79 23.83 -11.85
C SER A 69 0.76 22.72 -10.82
N LYS A 70 -0.37 22.62 -10.07
CA LYS A 70 -0.61 21.51 -9.17
C LYS A 70 -1.12 20.30 -9.95
N ILE A 71 -0.63 19.11 -9.60
CA ILE A 71 -1.03 17.84 -10.20
C ILE A 71 -1.68 16.91 -9.16
N PRO A 72 -2.53 15.96 -9.57
CA PRO A 72 -3.04 14.93 -8.69
C PRO A 72 -1.90 14.09 -8.10
N ALA A 73 -2.14 13.46 -6.96
CA ALA A 73 -1.14 12.61 -6.30
C ALA A 73 -1.71 11.23 -5.94
N VAL A 74 -0.81 10.25 -5.79
CA VAL A 74 -1.10 8.95 -5.19
C VAL A 74 -0.15 8.73 -4.02
N VAL A 75 -0.71 8.42 -2.85
CA VAL A 75 0.04 8.10 -1.63
C VAL A 75 0.17 6.59 -1.49
N CYS A 76 1.40 6.10 -1.35
CA CYS A 76 1.66 4.73 -0.92
C CYS A 76 1.42 4.66 0.59
N VAL A 77 0.31 4.05 1.00
CA VAL A 77 -0.05 3.95 2.42
C VAL A 77 0.69 2.80 3.08
N PHE A 78 1.32 3.08 4.22
CA PHE A 78 2.09 2.11 5.00
C PHE A 78 1.41 1.79 6.34
N GLY A 79 1.29 0.48 6.62
CA GLY A 79 0.72 -0.05 7.86
C GLY A 79 1.75 -0.49 8.90
N TYR A 80 3.05 -0.40 8.60
CA TYR A 80 4.13 -0.79 9.50
C TYR A 80 4.87 0.43 10.03
N THR A 81 5.26 0.40 11.31
CA THR A 81 6.23 1.37 11.85
C THR A 81 7.57 1.23 11.12
N ASN A 82 8.39 2.29 11.06
CA ASN A 82 9.74 2.23 10.49
C ASN A 82 10.55 1.06 11.06
N LYS A 83 10.44 0.81 12.38
CA LYS A 83 11.11 -0.30 13.05
C LYS A 83 10.58 -1.66 12.58
N GLY A 84 9.25 -1.78 12.42
CA GLY A 84 8.59 -2.97 11.87
C GLY A 84 8.98 -3.22 10.41
N GLN A 85 9.04 -2.18 9.59
CA GLN A 85 9.49 -2.25 8.20
C GLN A 85 10.92 -2.79 8.10
N ILE A 86 11.86 -2.23 8.88
CA ILE A 86 13.26 -2.69 8.89
C ILE A 86 13.34 -4.14 9.36
N LYS A 87 12.56 -4.54 10.37
CA LYS A 87 12.51 -5.93 10.82
C LYS A 87 11.97 -6.88 9.75
N ALA A 88 10.93 -6.47 9.02
CA ALA A 88 10.26 -7.30 8.01
C ALA A 88 11.07 -7.43 6.70
N VAL A 89 11.59 -6.31 6.17
CA VAL A 89 12.18 -6.24 4.82
C VAL A 89 13.60 -5.64 4.78
N GLY A 90 14.23 -5.44 5.93
CA GLY A 90 15.62 -4.96 6.04
C GLY A 90 15.80 -3.46 5.82
N LYS A 91 14.76 -2.70 5.48
CA LYS A 91 14.80 -1.24 5.27
C LYS A 91 13.42 -0.62 5.41
N GLN A 92 13.36 0.71 5.48
CA GLN A 92 12.10 1.46 5.42
C GLN A 92 11.39 1.25 4.08
N LEU A 93 10.05 1.13 4.07
CA LEU A 93 9.28 0.87 2.85
C LEU A 93 9.47 1.99 1.81
N ARG A 94 9.57 3.25 2.21
CA ARG A 94 9.85 4.34 1.28
C ARG A 94 11.17 4.18 0.50
N LYS A 95 12.08 3.34 0.99
CA LYS A 95 13.38 2.99 0.37
C LYS A 95 13.41 1.57 -0.20
N PHE A 96 12.31 0.83 -0.08
CA PHE A 96 12.21 -0.54 -0.57
C PHE A 96 11.89 -0.55 -2.08
N GLY A 97 12.52 -1.46 -2.82
CA GLY A 97 12.47 -1.48 -4.29
C GLY A 97 11.07 -1.48 -4.89
N GLN A 98 10.15 -2.27 -4.33
CA GLN A 98 8.75 -2.30 -4.77
C GLN A 98 8.09 -0.92 -4.70
N TYR A 99 8.18 -0.21 -3.57
CA TYR A 99 7.53 1.09 -3.42
C TYR A 99 8.23 2.20 -4.18
N THR A 100 9.57 2.20 -4.24
CA THR A 100 10.30 3.18 -5.05
C THR A 100 10.00 3.03 -6.54
N SER A 101 9.81 1.79 -7.03
CA SER A 101 9.42 1.54 -8.42
C SER A 101 7.94 1.84 -8.67
N TRP A 102 7.03 1.54 -7.72
CA TRP A 102 5.65 2.00 -7.80
C TRP A 102 5.56 3.52 -7.88
N CYS A 103 6.29 4.24 -7.02
CA CYS A 103 6.36 5.70 -7.11
C CYS A 103 6.84 6.19 -8.48
N LYS A 104 7.79 5.49 -9.11
CA LYS A 104 8.23 5.82 -10.47
C LYS A 104 7.17 5.52 -11.54
N VAL A 105 6.46 4.39 -11.44
CA VAL A 105 5.33 4.06 -12.33
C VAL A 105 4.24 5.12 -12.23
N ILE A 106 3.84 5.47 -11.00
CA ILE A 106 2.83 6.50 -10.75
C ILE A 106 3.28 7.84 -11.32
N ALA A 107 4.52 8.25 -11.06
CA ALA A 107 5.05 9.52 -11.54
C ALA A 107 5.18 9.55 -13.07
N ALA A 108 5.67 8.50 -13.72
CA ALA A 108 5.72 8.38 -15.17
C ALA A 108 4.33 8.36 -15.82
N SER A 109 3.28 8.06 -15.04
CA SER A 109 1.89 8.11 -15.49
C SER A 109 1.21 9.48 -15.36
N GLY A 110 1.96 10.51 -14.89
CA GLY A 110 1.49 11.89 -14.81
C GLY A 110 0.97 12.35 -13.46
N PHE A 111 1.19 11.60 -12.38
CA PHE A 111 0.82 11.95 -11.01
C PHE A 111 2.05 12.32 -10.18
N ALA A 112 1.86 13.02 -9.06
CA ALA A 112 2.85 12.96 -7.99
C ALA A 112 2.68 11.63 -7.23
N ALA A 113 3.79 11.01 -6.80
CA ALA A 113 3.73 9.84 -5.93
C ALA A 113 4.43 10.14 -4.61
N ILE A 114 3.88 9.63 -3.50
CA ILE A 114 4.37 9.94 -2.16
C ILE A 114 4.64 8.65 -1.40
N ALA A 115 5.87 8.53 -0.86
CA ALA A 115 6.26 7.50 0.09
C ALA A 115 6.85 8.17 1.34
N TYR A 116 6.54 7.68 2.54
CA TYR A 116 6.82 8.38 3.79
C TYR A 116 7.34 7.46 4.90
N GLU A 117 7.90 8.04 5.94
CA GLU A 117 8.29 7.36 7.17
C GLU A 117 7.11 7.35 8.15
N THR A 118 7.04 6.33 9.01
CA THR A 118 6.00 6.26 10.04
C THR A 118 6.46 5.53 11.28
N ILE A 119 6.05 6.01 12.44
CA ILE A 119 6.21 5.37 13.76
C ILE A 119 4.86 5.03 14.40
N ASN A 120 3.81 5.72 13.99
CA ASN A 120 2.42 5.44 14.31
C ASN A 120 1.60 5.51 13.02
N PRO A 121 1.46 4.39 12.26
CA PRO A 121 0.92 4.40 10.91
C PRO A 121 -0.43 5.10 10.74
N GLU A 122 -1.33 4.95 11.71
CA GLU A 122 -2.67 5.55 11.67
C GLU A 122 -2.61 7.07 11.80
N ASN A 123 -1.97 7.57 12.87
CA ASN A 123 -1.88 9.00 13.14
C ASN A 123 -0.93 9.72 12.17
N ASP A 124 0.14 9.04 11.74
CA ASP A 124 1.12 9.63 10.84
C ASP A 124 0.55 9.80 9.42
N LEU A 125 -0.34 8.91 8.97
CA LEU A 125 -1.05 9.11 7.71
C LEU A 125 -1.95 10.36 7.77
N ILE A 126 -2.69 10.56 8.84
CA ILE A 126 -3.52 11.77 9.03
C ILE A 126 -2.63 13.02 9.03
N SER A 127 -1.51 12.97 9.75
CA SER A 127 -0.56 14.08 9.83
C SER A 127 0.08 14.38 8.47
N LEU A 128 0.44 13.34 7.69
CA LEU A 128 0.93 13.47 6.32
C LEU A 128 -0.08 14.17 5.43
N MET A 129 -1.35 13.73 5.47
CA MET A 129 -2.41 14.31 4.64
C MET A 129 -2.69 15.77 5.00
N ASN A 130 -2.68 16.10 6.29
CA ASN A 130 -2.78 17.49 6.75
C ASN A 130 -1.60 18.34 6.29
N TYR A 131 -0.38 17.80 6.35
CA TYR A 131 0.82 18.47 5.83
C TYR A 131 0.74 18.73 4.33
N ILE A 132 0.33 17.73 3.54
CA ILE A 132 0.15 17.87 2.09
C ILE A 132 -0.89 18.95 1.79
N ASN A 133 -2.00 18.96 2.49
CA ASN A 133 -3.06 19.96 2.31
C ASN A 133 -2.53 21.38 2.59
N ALA A 134 -1.89 21.58 3.73
CA ALA A 134 -1.35 22.88 4.14
C ALA A 134 -0.21 23.36 3.21
N ASN A 135 0.58 22.45 2.65
CA ASN A 135 1.73 22.76 1.81
C ASN A 135 1.50 22.47 0.32
N SER A 136 0.25 22.33 -0.10
CA SER A 136 -0.12 21.93 -1.45
C SER A 136 0.47 22.83 -2.56
N GLY A 137 0.69 24.10 -2.26
CA GLY A 137 1.37 25.06 -3.16
C GLY A 137 2.84 24.73 -3.37
N ASN A 138 3.58 24.58 -2.30
CA ASN A 138 5.02 24.31 -2.32
C ASN A 138 5.35 22.89 -2.84
N LEU A 139 4.40 21.97 -2.65
CA LEU A 139 4.48 20.58 -3.15
C LEU A 139 3.96 20.44 -4.58
N TYR A 140 3.33 21.48 -5.16
CA TYR A 140 2.68 21.39 -6.49
C TYR A 140 1.71 20.22 -6.60
N ILE A 141 1.01 19.90 -5.49
CA ILE A 141 0.02 18.83 -5.40
C ILE A 141 -1.38 19.43 -5.26
N ASP A 142 -2.34 18.95 -6.07
CA ASP A 142 -3.74 19.27 -5.83
C ASP A 142 -4.28 18.37 -4.71
N ALA A 143 -4.36 18.92 -3.51
CA ALA A 143 -4.82 18.19 -2.32
C ALA A 143 -6.28 17.70 -2.40
N ARG A 144 -7.07 18.16 -3.38
CA ARG A 144 -8.43 17.68 -3.63
C ARG A 144 -8.46 16.44 -4.52
N ARG A 145 -7.33 16.08 -5.14
CA ARG A 145 -7.20 14.97 -6.09
C ARG A 145 -6.09 14.03 -5.67
N ILE A 146 -6.32 13.34 -4.54
CA ILE A 146 -5.36 12.37 -3.98
C ILE A 146 -5.98 10.97 -4.00
N GLY A 147 -5.27 10.03 -4.61
CA GLY A 147 -5.53 8.60 -4.56
C GLY A 147 -4.63 7.89 -3.56
N ALA A 148 -5.00 6.66 -3.21
CA ALA A 148 -4.16 5.78 -2.40
C ALA A 148 -3.72 4.54 -3.18
N TYR A 149 -2.53 4.04 -2.86
CA TYR A 149 -2.07 2.69 -3.17
C TYR A 149 -1.75 1.98 -1.87
N SER A 150 -2.25 0.77 -1.71
CA SER A 150 -1.91 -0.07 -0.55
C SER A 150 -1.88 -1.54 -0.94
N CYS A 151 -1.09 -2.33 -0.23
CA CYS A 151 -1.01 -3.76 -0.47
C CYS A 151 -0.75 -4.54 0.82
N SER A 152 -1.17 -5.80 0.84
CA SER A 152 -0.86 -6.73 1.93
C SER A 152 -1.32 -6.19 3.30
N ALA A 153 -0.48 -6.31 4.31
CA ALA A 153 -0.75 -5.85 5.66
C ALA A 153 -0.71 -4.30 5.85
N ASN A 154 -0.47 -3.53 4.79
CA ASN A 154 -0.69 -2.07 4.82
C ASN A 154 -2.18 -1.70 4.65
N THR A 155 -2.99 -2.63 4.14
CA THR A 155 -4.39 -2.42 3.79
C THR A 155 -5.27 -1.95 4.95
N PRO A 156 -5.16 -2.47 6.19
CA PRO A 156 -6.01 -2.03 7.29
C PRO A 156 -5.93 -0.52 7.56
N VAL A 157 -4.71 0.05 7.61
CA VAL A 157 -4.50 1.50 7.81
C VAL A 157 -5.10 2.30 6.65
N ALA A 158 -4.92 1.82 5.41
CA ALA A 158 -5.51 2.47 4.25
C ALA A 158 -7.04 2.50 4.32
N LEU A 159 -7.67 1.35 4.54
CA LEU A 159 -9.13 1.22 4.55
C LEU A 159 -9.78 1.96 5.71
N GLU A 160 -9.17 1.97 6.90
CA GLU A 160 -9.66 2.76 8.01
C GLU A 160 -9.76 4.23 7.65
N ASN A 161 -8.73 4.78 7.01
CA ASN A 161 -8.73 6.19 6.61
C ASN A 161 -9.62 6.48 5.39
N ILE A 162 -9.76 5.52 4.46
CA ILE A 162 -10.58 5.69 3.24
C ILE A 162 -12.08 5.58 3.56
N LEU A 163 -12.45 4.60 4.39
CA LEU A 163 -13.86 4.31 4.69
C LEU A 163 -14.42 5.12 5.86
N ASN A 164 -13.56 5.74 6.65
CA ASN A 164 -14.00 6.59 7.76
C ASN A 164 -14.64 7.88 7.22
N SER A 165 -15.91 8.07 7.54
CA SER A 165 -16.68 9.23 7.08
C SER A 165 -16.15 10.58 7.58
N SER A 166 -15.37 10.59 8.67
CA SER A 166 -14.72 11.79 9.20
C SER A 166 -13.51 12.23 8.38
N ASN A 167 -12.95 11.34 7.54
CA ASN A 167 -11.77 11.62 6.71
C ASN A 167 -12.20 11.87 5.26
N SER A 168 -11.67 12.91 4.62
CA SER A 168 -11.99 13.28 3.24
C SER A 168 -10.75 13.39 2.35
N PHE A 169 -9.68 12.67 2.71
CA PHE A 169 -8.39 12.83 2.06
C PHE A 169 -8.33 12.18 0.67
N PHE A 170 -8.92 10.99 0.52
CA PHE A 170 -8.76 10.19 -0.70
C PHE A 170 -10.00 10.26 -1.60
N LYS A 171 -9.76 10.30 -2.90
CA LYS A 171 -10.79 10.23 -3.96
C LYS A 171 -10.97 8.84 -4.53
N CYS A 172 -9.97 7.99 -4.43
CA CYS A 172 -10.01 6.59 -4.85
C CYS A 172 -8.84 5.82 -4.21
N ALA A 173 -8.91 4.50 -4.21
CA ALA A 173 -7.81 3.68 -3.73
C ALA A 173 -7.65 2.38 -4.52
N ALA A 174 -6.40 1.98 -4.78
CA ALA A 174 -6.04 0.67 -5.30
C ALA A 174 -5.45 -0.18 -4.16
N ILE A 175 -6.04 -1.36 -3.95
CA ILE A 175 -5.71 -2.30 -2.88
C ILE A 175 -5.28 -3.62 -3.51
N TYR A 176 -4.04 -4.04 -3.28
CA TYR A 176 -3.45 -5.23 -3.87
C TYR A 176 -3.27 -6.33 -2.82
N TYR A 177 -3.77 -7.54 -3.07
CA TYR A 177 -3.65 -8.70 -2.18
C TYR A 177 -3.76 -8.30 -0.70
N GLY A 178 -4.78 -7.52 -0.38
CA GLY A 178 -4.94 -6.88 0.92
C GLY A 178 -5.38 -7.84 2.02
N ILE A 179 -5.07 -7.46 3.26
CA ILE A 179 -5.62 -8.09 4.46
C ILE A 179 -6.74 -7.17 4.96
N PHE A 180 -7.99 -7.66 4.93
CA PHE A 180 -9.19 -6.87 5.26
C PHE A 180 -9.63 -7.18 6.69
N LEU A 181 -9.02 -6.50 7.69
CA LEU A 181 -9.29 -6.75 9.11
C LEU A 181 -10.59 -6.09 9.56
N ASP A 182 -11.46 -6.91 10.10
CA ASP A 182 -12.71 -6.52 10.76
C ASP A 182 -12.71 -7.05 12.19
N LYS A 183 -13.40 -6.36 13.11
CA LYS A 183 -13.52 -6.79 14.51
C LYS A 183 -14.14 -8.17 14.67
N ASP A 184 -15.07 -8.51 13.77
CA ASP A 184 -15.81 -9.78 13.79
C ASP A 184 -15.11 -10.90 12.99
N PHE A 185 -13.93 -10.61 12.40
CA PHE A 185 -13.20 -11.58 11.60
C PHE A 185 -12.63 -12.70 12.48
N LYS A 186 -13.16 -13.91 12.32
CA LYS A 186 -12.87 -15.06 13.19
C LYS A 186 -11.40 -15.48 13.30
N TYR A 187 -10.57 -15.09 12.32
CA TYR A 187 -9.12 -15.38 12.28
C TYR A 187 -8.26 -14.22 12.78
N LEU A 188 -8.87 -13.22 13.41
CA LEU A 188 -8.19 -11.99 13.82
C LEU A 188 -6.97 -12.26 14.73
N SER A 189 -7.08 -13.23 15.65
CA SER A 189 -5.97 -13.59 16.55
C SER A 189 -4.72 -14.09 15.82
N THR A 190 -4.89 -14.83 14.73
CA THR A 190 -3.79 -15.31 13.87
C THR A 190 -3.11 -14.14 13.17
N ILE A 191 -3.89 -13.23 12.58
CA ILE A 191 -3.37 -12.02 11.92
C ILE A 191 -2.69 -11.10 12.95
N ASP A 192 -3.28 -10.90 14.12
CA ASP A 192 -2.69 -10.08 15.18
C ASP A 192 -1.36 -10.65 15.68
N THR A 193 -1.21 -11.97 15.73
CA THR A 193 0.05 -12.60 16.10
C THR A 193 1.15 -12.31 15.09
N LEU A 194 0.85 -12.41 13.78
CA LEU A 194 1.76 -12.02 12.70
C LEU A 194 2.13 -10.53 12.81
N SER A 195 1.15 -9.66 13.01
CA SER A 195 1.35 -8.22 13.15
C SER A 195 2.24 -7.85 14.32
N ARG A 196 2.03 -8.47 15.49
CA ARG A 196 2.88 -8.26 16.68
C ARG A 196 4.32 -8.70 16.45
N ASN A 197 4.52 -9.83 15.78
CA ASN A 197 5.85 -10.30 15.43
C ASN A 197 6.60 -9.35 14.49
N MET A 198 5.89 -8.59 13.67
CA MET A 198 6.44 -7.60 12.75
C MET A 198 6.48 -6.18 13.34
N LEU A 199 6.16 -5.99 14.61
CA LEU A 199 6.08 -4.68 15.28
C LEU A 199 5.15 -3.69 14.57
N PHE A 200 4.03 -4.20 14.12
CA PHE A 200 3.00 -3.47 13.41
C PHE A 200 1.74 -3.40 14.27
N ILE A 201 1.08 -2.26 14.30
CA ILE A 201 -0.20 -2.08 15.00
C ILE A 201 -1.29 -2.19 13.96
N PRO A 202 -2.09 -3.27 13.95
CA PRO A 202 -3.12 -3.43 12.94
C PRO A 202 -4.31 -2.53 13.24
N SER A 203 -4.63 -1.67 12.30
CA SER A 203 -5.93 -1.00 12.25
C SER A 203 -7.05 -2.01 11.97
N ARG A 204 -8.25 -1.62 12.30
CA ARG A 204 -9.47 -2.36 11.98
C ARG A 204 -10.32 -1.54 11.02
N LEU A 205 -11.15 -2.20 10.26
CA LEU A 205 -12.19 -1.50 9.50
C LEU A 205 -13.03 -0.66 10.47
N PRO A 206 -13.42 0.57 10.08
CA PRO A 206 -14.21 1.42 10.92
C PRO A 206 -15.46 0.70 11.45
N GLU A 207 -15.73 0.81 12.75
CA GLU A 207 -16.92 0.23 13.36
C GLU A 207 -18.21 0.95 12.97
N SER A 208 -18.09 2.11 12.34
CA SER A 208 -19.21 2.91 11.90
C SER A 208 -20.18 2.09 11.07
N THR A 209 -21.46 2.21 11.40
CA THR A 209 -22.57 1.68 10.59
C THR A 209 -22.63 2.32 9.20
N THR A 210 -21.89 3.38 8.96
CA THR A 210 -21.85 4.13 7.70
C THR A 210 -20.43 4.30 7.21
N TRP A 211 -20.01 3.42 6.32
CA TRP A 211 -18.79 3.62 5.54
C TRP A 211 -18.98 4.71 4.49
N LYS A 212 -17.89 5.37 4.15
CA LYS A 212 -17.85 6.37 3.08
C LYS A 212 -18.17 5.72 1.73
N LYS A 213 -19.09 6.32 0.96
CA LYS A 213 -19.67 5.74 -0.26
C LYS A 213 -19.23 6.43 -1.56
N ASP A 214 -18.38 7.44 -1.44
CA ASP A 214 -17.94 8.29 -2.55
C ASP A 214 -16.47 8.07 -2.93
N VAL A 215 -15.82 7.03 -2.37
CA VAL A 215 -14.43 6.65 -2.66
C VAL A 215 -14.39 5.28 -3.32
N PRO A 216 -14.32 5.20 -4.65
CA PRO A 216 -14.22 3.94 -5.36
C PRO A 216 -12.91 3.21 -5.03
N LEU A 217 -13.03 1.88 -4.90
CA LEU A 217 -11.91 0.98 -4.64
C LEU A 217 -11.64 0.11 -5.87
N LEU A 218 -10.37 -0.04 -6.25
CA LEU A 218 -9.90 -1.10 -7.12
C LEU A 218 -9.22 -2.15 -6.26
N ILE A 219 -9.79 -3.33 -6.18
CA ILE A 219 -9.27 -4.43 -5.37
C ILE A 219 -8.68 -5.47 -6.30
N VAL A 220 -7.41 -5.83 -6.09
CA VAL A 220 -6.74 -6.91 -6.83
C VAL A 220 -6.51 -8.07 -5.89
N HIS A 221 -7.23 -9.15 -6.13
CA HIS A 221 -7.14 -10.42 -5.42
C HIS A 221 -6.27 -11.41 -6.20
N VAL A 222 -5.51 -12.22 -5.51
CA VAL A 222 -4.64 -13.25 -6.10
C VAL A 222 -5.05 -14.64 -5.64
N GLY A 223 -5.22 -15.57 -6.59
CA GLY A 223 -5.75 -16.91 -6.29
C GLY A 223 -4.73 -17.89 -5.69
N LYS A 224 -3.43 -17.52 -5.64
CA LYS A 224 -2.36 -18.32 -5.02
C LYS A 224 -1.68 -17.54 -3.90
N ASP A 225 -2.48 -16.91 -3.04
CA ASP A 225 -1.95 -16.21 -1.89
C ASP A 225 -1.43 -17.22 -0.85
N PHE A 226 -0.22 -16.99 -0.33
CA PHE A 226 0.35 -17.81 0.74
C PHE A 226 0.07 -17.24 2.14
N VAL A 227 -0.48 -16.03 2.23
CA VAL A 227 -0.87 -15.42 3.49
C VAL A 227 -2.18 -16.05 3.95
N PRO A 228 -2.24 -16.62 5.16
CA PRO A 228 -3.45 -17.29 5.63
C PRO A 228 -4.65 -16.35 5.71
N HIS A 229 -5.82 -16.86 5.37
CA HIS A 229 -7.12 -16.19 5.57
C HIS A 229 -7.32 -14.91 4.75
N THR A 230 -6.55 -14.68 3.69
CA THR A 230 -6.76 -13.53 2.79
C THR A 230 -8.08 -13.63 2.05
N ASP A 231 -8.46 -14.83 1.59
CA ASP A 231 -9.73 -15.07 0.89
C ASP A 231 -10.94 -14.83 1.78
N GLU A 232 -10.90 -15.36 3.02
CA GLU A 232 -11.97 -15.18 3.99
C GLU A 232 -12.12 -13.71 4.41
N SER A 233 -10.98 -13.00 4.59
CA SER A 233 -11.00 -11.59 4.94
C SER A 233 -11.56 -10.73 3.82
N LEU A 234 -11.20 -11.04 2.57
CA LEU A 234 -11.74 -10.36 1.40
C LEU A 234 -13.24 -10.61 1.24
N THR A 235 -13.68 -11.88 1.37
CA THR A 235 -15.10 -12.23 1.26
C THR A 235 -15.95 -11.49 2.26
N GLY A 236 -15.52 -11.46 3.54
CA GLY A 236 -16.20 -10.71 4.58
C GLY A 236 -16.24 -9.20 4.32
N PHE A 237 -15.17 -8.64 3.75
CA PHE A 237 -15.12 -7.24 3.34
C PHE A 237 -16.10 -6.96 2.18
N ILE A 238 -16.12 -7.79 1.14
CA ILE A 238 -17.00 -7.61 -0.04
C ILE A 238 -18.47 -7.62 0.38
N ASP A 239 -18.88 -8.58 1.23
CA ASP A 239 -20.26 -8.64 1.74
C ASP A 239 -20.64 -7.34 2.47
N LYS A 240 -19.77 -6.81 3.32
CA LYS A 240 -20.00 -5.53 3.99
C LYS A 240 -20.00 -4.36 3.01
N ALA A 241 -19.08 -4.33 2.06
CA ALA A 241 -18.99 -3.25 1.06
C ALA A 241 -20.27 -3.16 0.21
N ILE A 242 -20.83 -4.32 -0.21
CA ILE A 242 -22.11 -4.38 -0.93
C ILE A 242 -23.24 -3.82 -0.06
N ASN A 243 -23.37 -4.29 1.19
CA ASN A 243 -24.40 -3.85 2.13
C ASN A 243 -24.30 -2.36 2.45
N GLN A 244 -23.08 -1.82 2.56
CA GLN A 244 -22.81 -0.41 2.80
C GLN A 244 -22.83 0.45 1.53
N LYS A 245 -22.98 -0.17 0.33
CA LYS A 245 -22.97 0.51 -0.97
C LYS A 245 -21.66 1.25 -1.27
N VAL A 246 -20.54 0.69 -0.83
CA VAL A 246 -19.21 1.19 -1.21
C VAL A 246 -18.93 0.81 -2.66
N PRO A 247 -18.56 1.74 -3.54
CA PRO A 247 -18.24 1.41 -4.92
C PRO A 247 -16.88 0.69 -5.00
N PHE A 248 -16.84 -0.47 -5.64
CA PHE A 248 -15.59 -1.18 -5.90
C PHE A 248 -15.59 -1.92 -7.24
N THR A 249 -14.39 -2.15 -7.74
CA THR A 249 -14.08 -3.07 -8.84
C THR A 249 -13.14 -4.14 -8.29
N LEU A 250 -13.46 -5.41 -8.51
CA LEU A 250 -12.62 -6.56 -8.13
C LEU A 250 -11.97 -7.15 -9.37
N ILE A 251 -10.65 -7.22 -9.37
CA ILE A 251 -9.85 -8.00 -10.32
C ILE A 251 -9.40 -9.26 -9.61
N HIS A 252 -9.76 -10.43 -10.14
CA HIS A 252 -9.28 -11.71 -9.66
C HIS A 252 -8.19 -12.27 -10.58
N TYR A 253 -6.95 -12.25 -10.08
CA TYR A 253 -5.80 -12.85 -10.74
C TYR A 253 -5.63 -14.30 -10.26
N ALA A 254 -6.34 -15.26 -10.90
CA ALA A 254 -6.47 -16.63 -10.45
C ALA A 254 -5.14 -17.37 -10.26
N THR A 255 -4.12 -17.06 -11.08
CA THR A 255 -2.79 -17.66 -11.00
C THR A 255 -1.78 -16.79 -10.26
N GLY A 256 -2.18 -15.58 -9.84
CA GLY A 256 -1.34 -14.61 -9.16
C GLY A 256 -0.93 -15.06 -7.76
N ILE A 257 0.26 -14.66 -7.36
CA ILE A 257 0.81 -14.88 -6.02
C ILE A 257 0.84 -13.59 -5.23
N HIS A 258 0.99 -13.66 -3.91
CA HIS A 258 1.20 -12.50 -3.06
C HIS A 258 2.44 -11.71 -3.50
N GLY A 259 2.32 -10.40 -3.75
CA GLY A 259 3.43 -9.59 -4.25
C GLY A 259 3.67 -9.72 -5.76
N PHE A 260 2.72 -10.27 -6.53
CA PHE A 260 2.85 -10.53 -7.97
C PHE A 260 3.37 -9.33 -8.77
N ASP A 261 2.99 -8.13 -8.39
CA ASP A 261 3.38 -6.86 -9.01
C ASP A 261 4.90 -6.60 -9.01
N ALA A 262 5.63 -7.26 -8.08
CA ALA A 262 7.08 -7.17 -7.96
C ALA A 262 7.83 -8.49 -8.23
N TYR A 263 7.09 -9.61 -8.33
CA TYR A 263 7.71 -10.94 -8.49
C TYR A 263 7.31 -11.67 -9.76
N THR A 264 6.27 -11.20 -10.47
CA THR A 264 5.75 -11.88 -11.66
C THR A 264 5.80 -10.94 -12.86
N ASP A 265 6.80 -11.12 -13.71
CA ASP A 265 6.96 -10.35 -14.96
C ASP A 265 6.27 -11.10 -16.11
N ASN A 266 4.97 -10.84 -16.28
CA ASN A 266 4.17 -11.37 -17.40
C ASN A 266 3.13 -10.35 -17.88
N GLU A 267 2.47 -10.67 -18.99
CA GLU A 267 1.48 -9.80 -19.65
C GLU A 267 0.30 -9.46 -18.70
N GLU A 268 -0.22 -10.44 -17.95
CA GLU A 268 -1.36 -10.25 -17.06
C GLU A 268 -1.03 -9.30 -15.90
N THR A 269 0.15 -9.45 -15.30
CA THR A 269 0.67 -8.48 -14.30
C THR A 269 0.76 -7.08 -14.89
N GLY A 270 1.35 -6.94 -16.08
CA GLY A 270 1.43 -5.66 -16.78
C GLY A 270 0.07 -5.04 -17.04
N GLN A 271 -0.91 -5.85 -17.45
CA GLN A 271 -2.28 -5.39 -17.71
C GLN A 271 -2.99 -4.93 -16.42
N ILE A 272 -2.84 -5.65 -15.31
CA ILE A 272 -3.42 -5.25 -14.01
C ILE A 272 -2.85 -3.90 -13.56
N ILE A 273 -1.53 -3.71 -13.68
CA ILE A 273 -0.88 -2.43 -13.33
C ILE A 273 -1.37 -1.30 -14.24
N ARG A 274 -1.50 -1.52 -15.56
CA ARG A 274 -2.07 -0.54 -16.50
C ARG A 274 -3.52 -0.19 -16.15
N THR A 275 -4.35 -1.18 -15.82
CA THR A 275 -5.73 -0.97 -15.38
C THR A 275 -5.78 -0.11 -14.11
N THR A 276 -4.85 -0.30 -13.19
CA THR A 276 -4.74 0.53 -11.98
C THR A 276 -4.38 1.99 -12.31
N ILE A 277 -3.48 2.20 -13.25
CA ILE A 277 -3.13 3.54 -13.73
C ILE A 277 -4.36 4.23 -14.35
N GLU A 278 -5.11 3.52 -15.20
CA GLU A 278 -6.33 4.07 -15.82
C GLU A 278 -7.43 4.33 -14.78
N PHE A 279 -7.56 3.49 -13.75
CA PHE A 279 -8.45 3.73 -12.62
C PHE A 279 -8.10 5.04 -11.89
N TRP A 280 -6.83 5.33 -11.61
CA TRP A 280 -6.43 6.61 -11.03
C TRP A 280 -6.66 7.77 -12.00
N LYS A 281 -6.35 7.62 -13.28
CA LYS A 281 -6.63 8.65 -14.28
C LYS A 281 -8.11 9.01 -14.33
N TYR A 282 -8.99 8.03 -14.31
CA TYR A 282 -10.44 8.26 -14.32
C TYR A 282 -10.90 9.01 -13.08
N ASN A 283 -10.46 8.60 -11.88
CA ASN A 283 -10.97 9.13 -10.63
C ASN A 283 -10.27 10.42 -10.14
N LEU A 284 -9.08 10.74 -10.67
CA LEU A 284 -8.31 11.91 -10.24
C LEU A 284 -8.23 13.03 -11.29
N LYS A 285 -8.83 12.87 -12.46
CA LYS A 285 -8.83 13.88 -13.52
C LYS A 285 -9.88 14.98 -13.36
N GLN A 286 -10.86 14.77 -12.51
CA GLN A 286 -11.99 15.69 -12.33
C GLN A 286 -11.68 16.83 -11.38
#